data_2e98cddcd553f938652dfc53e5363f2f
#
_entry.id   2e98cddcd553f938652dfc53e5363f2f
#
_cell.length_a   1.000
_cell.length_b   1.000
_cell.length_c   1.000
_cell.angle_alpha   90.00
_cell.angle_beta   90.00
_cell.angle_gamma   90.00
#
_symmetry.space_group_name_H-M   'P 1'
#
loop_
_entity.id
_entity.type
_entity.pdbx_description
1 polymer ?
#
loop_
_entity_poly.entity_id
_entity_poly.type
_entity_poly.pdbx_seq_one_letter_code
_entity_poly.pdbx_strand_id
1 'polypeptide(L)'
;MTAEQIINEMLSLYDVPNERRKMCVLTGGEPSLQVDKALIDALHAAGFYICIETNGTHPLPEGIDWITCSPKMVPLPHPQPHEKGEIPSRLALQKANEVKVVFTGTYDPEVWRTKIEAEHWMLQPLRYNGDLLMKRGIDEWSDDKNDNLDETVRYILLHTFWRLSVLLHKIAGLR
;
A
#
# COMPACT_ATOMS: atom_id res chain seq x y z
N MET A 1 8.24 -23.24 -1.40
CA MET A 1 9.41 -23.16 -0.48
C MET A 1 8.89 -23.30 0.94
N THR A 2 9.67 -23.94 1.82
CA THR A 2 9.36 -23.96 3.26
C THR A 2 9.80 -22.65 3.91
N ALA A 3 9.28 -22.32 5.12
CA ALA A 3 9.70 -21.14 5.86
C ALA A 3 11.24 -21.10 6.06
N GLU A 4 11.85 -22.26 6.41
CA GLU A 4 13.31 -22.37 6.57
C GLU A 4 14.07 -22.04 5.28
N GLN A 5 13.60 -22.52 4.13
CA GLN A 5 14.22 -22.22 2.84
C GLN A 5 14.15 -20.74 2.50
N ILE A 6 13.01 -20.10 2.79
CA ILE A 6 12.83 -18.66 2.61
C ILE A 6 13.82 -17.88 3.49
N ILE A 7 13.91 -18.22 4.78
CA ILE A 7 14.82 -17.56 5.71
C ILE A 7 16.29 -17.69 5.28
N ASN A 8 16.72 -18.90 4.89
CA ASN A 8 18.09 -19.14 4.45
C ASN A 8 18.44 -18.32 3.20
N GLU A 9 17.51 -18.24 2.23
CA GLU A 9 17.69 -17.40 1.04
C GLU A 9 17.78 -15.93 1.41
N MET A 10 16.87 -15.43 2.24
CA MET A 10 16.88 -14.04 2.70
C MET A 10 18.18 -13.69 3.43
N LEU A 11 18.66 -14.55 4.33
CA LEU A 11 19.88 -14.31 5.07
C LEU A 11 21.12 -14.32 4.16
N SER A 12 21.13 -15.12 3.09
CA SER A 12 22.21 -15.14 2.12
C SER A 12 22.33 -13.85 1.31
N LEU A 13 21.22 -13.14 1.13
CA LEU A 13 21.15 -11.84 0.44
C LEU A 13 21.39 -10.64 1.37
N TYR A 14 21.42 -10.88 2.69
CA TYR A 14 21.47 -9.81 3.67
C TYR A 14 22.93 -9.51 4.08
N ASP A 15 23.63 -8.71 3.27
CA ASP A 15 25.00 -8.25 3.55
C ASP A 15 24.97 -6.90 4.30
N VAL A 16 24.38 -6.89 5.50
CA VAL A 16 24.31 -5.69 6.33
C VAL A 16 24.89 -5.99 7.71
N PRO A 17 25.70 -5.08 8.28
CA PRO A 17 26.22 -5.23 9.62
C PRO A 17 25.14 -5.57 10.65
N ASN A 18 25.41 -6.51 11.56
CA ASN A 18 24.48 -7.04 12.56
C ASN A 18 23.80 -5.99 13.46
N GLU A 19 24.30 -4.75 13.45
CA GLU A 19 23.78 -3.64 14.26
C GLU A 19 22.50 -3.00 13.69
N ARG A 20 22.15 -3.31 12.44
CA ARG A 20 20.93 -2.77 11.82
C ARG A 20 19.77 -3.74 11.95
N ARG A 21 18.60 -3.20 12.31
CA ARG A 21 17.35 -3.97 12.34
C ARG A 21 17.06 -4.54 10.96
N LYS A 22 16.98 -5.87 10.85
CA LYS A 22 16.56 -6.54 9.63
C LYS A 22 15.07 -6.27 9.41
N MET A 23 14.68 -5.92 8.21
CA MET A 23 13.29 -5.70 7.83
C MET A 23 12.91 -6.60 6.67
N CYS A 24 11.74 -7.23 6.76
CA CYS A 24 11.12 -7.99 5.70
C CYS A 24 9.80 -7.34 5.32
N VAL A 25 9.57 -7.09 4.02
CA VAL A 25 8.29 -6.62 3.50
C VAL A 25 7.63 -7.74 2.72
N LEU A 26 6.54 -8.28 3.26
CA LEU A 26 5.73 -9.29 2.60
C LEU A 26 4.77 -8.58 1.64
N THR A 27 4.98 -8.78 0.35
CA THR A 27 4.23 -8.15 -0.73
C THR A 27 4.09 -9.12 -1.91
N GLY A 28 3.63 -8.66 -3.06
CA GLY A 28 3.43 -9.47 -4.27
C GLY A 28 1.97 -9.44 -4.70
N GLY A 29 1.38 -10.52 -5.19
CA GLY A 29 -0.04 -10.56 -5.53
C GLY A 29 -0.92 -10.15 -4.34
N GLU A 30 -1.38 -11.11 -3.55
CA GLU A 30 -2.00 -10.86 -2.23
C GLU A 30 -1.31 -11.78 -1.21
N PRO A 31 -0.42 -11.24 -0.35
CA PRO A 31 0.39 -12.04 0.55
C PRO A 31 -0.43 -12.78 1.62
N SER A 32 -1.57 -12.24 2.03
CA SER A 32 -2.46 -12.88 3.03
C SER A 32 -2.98 -14.26 2.61
N LEU A 33 -2.90 -14.61 1.31
CA LEU A 33 -3.26 -15.93 0.80
C LEU A 33 -2.19 -17.00 1.05
N GLN A 34 -0.96 -16.59 1.38
CA GLN A 34 0.20 -17.50 1.45
C GLN A 34 0.93 -17.43 2.80
N VAL A 35 0.84 -16.29 3.48
CA VAL A 35 1.53 -16.05 4.76
C VAL A 35 0.81 -16.81 5.87
N ASP A 36 1.56 -17.65 6.60
CA ASP A 36 1.09 -18.39 7.74
C ASP A 36 1.88 -18.05 9.02
N LYS A 37 1.39 -18.55 10.15
CA LYS A 37 2.03 -18.34 11.45
C LYS A 37 3.45 -18.94 11.51
N ALA A 38 3.69 -20.04 10.81
CA ALA A 38 5.01 -20.70 10.82
C ALA A 38 6.07 -19.81 10.14
N LEU A 39 5.71 -19.14 9.04
CA LEU A 39 6.61 -18.19 8.38
C LEU A 39 6.87 -16.96 9.27
N ILE A 40 5.84 -16.41 9.92
CA ILE A 40 5.99 -15.25 10.82
C ILE A 40 6.92 -15.60 11.99
N ASP A 41 6.74 -16.75 12.62
CA ASP A 41 7.58 -17.18 13.73
C ASP A 41 9.04 -17.41 13.31
N ALA A 42 9.25 -17.99 12.13
CA ALA A 42 10.59 -18.22 11.58
C ALA A 42 11.30 -16.89 11.25
N LEU A 43 10.58 -15.91 10.70
CA LEU A 43 11.12 -14.57 10.43
C LEU A 43 11.51 -13.85 11.72
N HIS A 44 10.68 -13.90 12.76
CA HIS A 44 11.01 -13.32 14.08
C HIS A 44 12.21 -14.02 14.72
N ALA A 45 12.26 -15.36 14.66
CA ALA A 45 13.40 -16.12 15.17
C ALA A 45 14.73 -15.75 14.47
N ALA A 46 14.68 -15.36 13.19
CA ALA A 46 15.81 -14.85 12.43
C ALA A 46 16.09 -13.35 12.65
N GLY A 47 15.31 -12.67 13.52
CA GLY A 47 15.50 -11.27 13.91
C GLY A 47 14.93 -10.24 12.93
N PHE A 48 13.98 -10.61 12.08
CA PHE A 48 13.31 -9.68 11.18
C PHE A 48 12.16 -8.94 11.86
N TYR A 49 12.03 -7.65 11.52
CA TYR A 49 10.82 -6.85 11.68
C TYR A 49 9.96 -7.06 10.45
N ILE A 50 8.72 -7.46 10.64
CA ILE A 50 7.85 -7.94 9.59
C ILE A 50 6.83 -6.88 9.22
N CYS A 51 6.91 -6.38 7.98
CA CYS A 51 5.90 -5.54 7.37
C CYS A 51 5.10 -6.34 6.34
N ILE A 52 3.82 -6.03 6.18
CA ILE A 52 2.98 -6.61 5.12
C ILE A 52 2.24 -5.51 4.36
N GLU A 53 2.16 -5.64 3.03
CA GLU A 53 1.26 -4.85 2.18
C GLU A 53 0.15 -5.74 1.66
N THR A 54 -1.09 -5.50 2.07
CA THR A 54 -2.27 -6.33 1.74
C THR A 54 -3.44 -5.48 1.27
N ASN A 55 -4.35 -6.07 0.50
CA ASN A 55 -5.63 -5.43 0.16
C ASN A 55 -6.67 -5.52 1.30
N GLY A 56 -6.36 -6.25 2.38
CA GLY A 56 -7.20 -6.38 3.58
C GLY A 56 -8.40 -7.30 3.44
N THR A 57 -8.56 -8.02 2.33
CA THR A 57 -9.75 -8.87 2.11
C THR A 57 -9.70 -10.23 2.81
N HIS A 58 -8.55 -10.61 3.34
CA HIS A 58 -8.33 -11.86 4.08
C HIS A 58 -7.76 -11.59 5.46
N PRO A 59 -8.01 -12.48 6.44
CA PRO A 59 -7.39 -12.37 7.76
C PRO A 59 -5.88 -12.58 7.67
N LEU A 60 -5.15 -11.99 8.60
CA LEU A 60 -3.71 -12.15 8.73
C LEU A 60 -3.37 -12.99 9.95
N PRO A 61 -2.27 -13.76 9.92
CA PRO A 61 -1.73 -14.41 11.11
C PRO A 61 -1.24 -13.36 12.11
N GLU A 62 -1.24 -13.73 13.39
CA GLU A 62 -0.68 -12.89 14.44
C GLU A 62 0.84 -12.76 14.33
N GLY A 63 1.39 -11.65 14.84
CA GLY A 63 2.82 -11.42 14.93
C GLY A 63 3.38 -10.55 13.80
N ILE A 64 2.58 -9.99 12.92
CA ILE A 64 3.05 -8.99 11.95
C ILE A 64 3.25 -7.66 12.68
N ASP A 65 4.45 -7.06 12.53
CA ASP A 65 4.82 -5.85 13.26
C ASP A 65 4.23 -4.57 12.64
N TRP A 66 4.06 -4.55 11.30
CA TRP A 66 3.49 -3.42 10.58
C TRP A 66 2.56 -3.88 9.46
N ILE A 67 1.34 -3.42 9.49
CA ILE A 67 0.32 -3.73 8.49
C ILE A 67 -0.01 -2.47 7.71
N THR A 68 0.29 -2.48 6.40
CA THR A 68 -0.20 -1.51 5.43
C THR A 68 -1.37 -2.12 4.66
N CYS A 69 -2.57 -1.59 4.87
CA CYS A 69 -3.76 -2.00 4.13
C CYS A 69 -3.96 -1.07 2.93
N SER A 70 -3.99 -1.65 1.73
CA SER A 70 -4.30 -0.92 0.49
C SER A 70 -5.64 -1.39 -0.10
N PRO A 71 -6.77 -0.94 0.48
CA PRO A 71 -8.09 -1.42 0.10
C PRO A 71 -8.43 -1.00 -1.34
N LYS A 72 -9.31 -1.77 -1.98
CA LYS A 72 -9.65 -1.59 -3.40
C LYS A 72 -11.13 -1.28 -3.58
N MET A 73 -11.44 -0.38 -4.50
CA MET A 73 -12.75 -0.31 -5.10
C MET A 73 -12.90 -1.49 -6.07
N VAL A 74 -14.05 -2.10 -6.07
CA VAL A 74 -14.38 -3.25 -6.94
C VAL A 74 -15.65 -2.95 -7.74
N PRO A 75 -15.78 -3.48 -8.95
CA PRO A 75 -17.00 -3.31 -9.74
C PRO A 75 -18.23 -3.75 -8.97
N LEU A 76 -19.36 -3.11 -9.23
CA LEU A 76 -20.66 -3.51 -8.69
C LEU A 76 -20.94 -4.99 -9.02
N PRO A 77 -21.31 -5.82 -8.03
CA PRO A 77 -21.77 -7.17 -8.30
C PRO A 77 -23.11 -7.10 -9.04
N HIS A 78 -23.22 -7.77 -10.19
CA HIS A 78 -24.43 -7.84 -11.00
C HIS A 78 -25.02 -6.47 -11.42
N PRO A 79 -24.22 -5.58 -12.04
CA PRO A 79 -24.73 -4.28 -12.49
C PRO A 79 -25.81 -4.46 -13.54
N GLN A 80 -26.86 -3.63 -13.51
CA GLN A 80 -27.81 -3.53 -14.62
C GLN A 80 -27.10 -2.96 -15.85
N PRO A 81 -27.59 -3.18 -17.09
CA PRO A 81 -26.88 -2.78 -18.31
C PRO A 81 -26.50 -1.29 -18.40
N HIS A 82 -27.15 -0.43 -17.63
CA HIS A 82 -26.91 1.02 -17.56
C HIS A 82 -26.19 1.46 -16.28
N GLU A 83 -25.97 0.55 -15.32
CA GLU A 83 -25.28 0.84 -14.08
C GLU A 83 -23.77 0.63 -14.26
N LYS A 84 -23.01 1.70 -14.06
CA LYS A 84 -21.56 1.67 -13.97
C LYS A 84 -21.17 2.22 -12.61
N GLY A 85 -20.30 1.53 -11.91
CA GLY A 85 -19.82 2.01 -10.63
C GLY A 85 -18.95 1.00 -9.93
N GLU A 86 -18.35 1.46 -8.87
CA GLU A 86 -17.49 0.66 -8.00
C GLU A 86 -17.97 0.83 -6.56
N ILE A 87 -17.79 -0.21 -5.78
CA ILE A 87 -18.05 -0.21 -4.35
C ILE A 87 -16.77 -0.57 -3.58
N PRO A 88 -16.64 -0.15 -2.33
CA PRO A 88 -15.55 -0.59 -1.47
C PRO A 88 -15.54 -2.12 -1.33
N SER A 89 -14.37 -2.75 -1.51
CA SER A 89 -14.20 -4.17 -1.22
C SER A 89 -14.55 -4.47 0.25
N ARG A 90 -15.01 -5.70 0.50
CA ARG A 90 -15.20 -6.15 1.88
C ARG A 90 -13.83 -6.38 2.52
N LEU A 91 -13.60 -5.78 3.68
CA LEU A 91 -12.39 -5.98 4.46
C LEU A 91 -12.62 -7.07 5.52
N ALA A 92 -11.64 -7.97 5.65
CA ALA A 92 -11.53 -8.87 6.78
C ALA A 92 -10.74 -8.23 7.95
N LEU A 93 -9.83 -7.30 7.61
CA LEU A 93 -9.07 -6.54 8.60
C LEU A 93 -9.96 -5.45 9.24
N GLN A 94 -9.88 -5.36 10.57
CA GLN A 94 -10.52 -4.29 11.35
C GLN A 94 -9.55 -3.18 11.72
N LYS A 95 -8.24 -3.46 11.69
CA LYS A 95 -7.18 -2.54 12.10
C LYS A 95 -5.93 -2.73 11.27
N ALA A 96 -5.25 -1.63 10.97
CA ALA A 96 -3.93 -1.57 10.33
C ALA A 96 -3.10 -0.46 10.97
N ASN A 97 -1.77 -0.48 10.78
CA ASN A 97 -0.92 0.66 11.14
C ASN A 97 -1.07 1.79 10.12
N GLU A 98 -1.15 1.42 8.85
CA GLU A 98 -1.30 2.35 7.75
C GLU A 98 -2.39 1.89 6.78
N VAL A 99 -3.22 2.83 6.32
CA VAL A 99 -4.13 2.64 5.19
C VAL A 99 -3.66 3.51 4.03
N LYS A 100 -3.36 2.88 2.91
CA LYS A 100 -2.89 3.54 1.69
C LYS A 100 -3.91 3.38 0.57
N VAL A 101 -4.62 4.45 0.27
CA VAL A 101 -5.70 4.48 -0.71
C VAL A 101 -5.19 5.05 -2.03
N VAL A 102 -5.42 4.34 -3.13
CA VAL A 102 -5.16 4.88 -4.47
C VAL A 102 -6.27 5.88 -4.80
N PHE A 103 -5.89 7.14 -4.95
CA PHE A 103 -6.82 8.22 -5.25
C PHE A 103 -7.03 8.32 -6.76
N THR A 104 -8.29 8.18 -7.17
CA THR A 104 -8.69 8.21 -8.59
C THR A 104 -9.45 9.48 -8.96
N GLY A 105 -9.91 10.24 -7.95
CA GLY A 105 -10.85 11.35 -8.14
C GLY A 105 -12.29 10.92 -8.45
N THR A 106 -12.57 9.61 -8.55
CA THR A 106 -13.89 9.09 -8.93
C THR A 106 -14.80 8.76 -7.75
N TYR A 107 -14.25 8.73 -6.54
CA TYR A 107 -14.98 8.47 -5.30
C TYR A 107 -14.35 9.21 -4.12
N ASP A 108 -15.11 9.36 -3.03
CA ASP A 108 -14.61 9.96 -1.80
C ASP A 108 -13.83 8.93 -0.97
N PRO A 109 -12.51 9.11 -0.74
CA PRO A 109 -11.70 8.18 0.02
C PRO A 109 -12.10 8.07 1.50
N GLU A 110 -12.90 9.01 2.04
CA GLU A 110 -13.44 8.96 3.42
C GLU A 110 -14.28 7.69 3.67
N VAL A 111 -14.78 7.04 2.61
CA VAL A 111 -15.52 5.78 2.72
C VAL A 111 -14.74 4.69 3.47
N TRP A 112 -13.42 4.72 3.42
CA TRP A 112 -12.57 3.74 4.09
C TRP A 112 -12.43 3.97 5.58
N ARG A 113 -12.55 5.22 6.05
CA ARG A 113 -12.43 5.57 7.47
C ARG A 113 -13.51 4.96 8.35
N THR A 114 -14.63 4.57 7.75
CA THR A 114 -15.73 3.88 8.45
C THR A 114 -15.58 2.36 8.46
N LYS A 115 -14.58 1.83 7.75
CA LYS A 115 -14.44 0.38 7.50
C LYS A 115 -13.25 -0.26 8.18
N ILE A 116 -12.24 0.53 8.53
CA ILE A 116 -11.00 0.05 9.15
C ILE A 116 -10.42 1.14 10.04
N GLU A 117 -9.84 0.75 11.17
CA GLU A 117 -9.07 1.65 12.03
C GLU A 117 -7.60 1.71 11.58
N ALA A 118 -7.00 2.90 11.58
CA ALA A 118 -5.57 3.05 11.29
C ALA A 118 -4.99 4.29 11.95
N GLU A 119 -3.67 4.24 12.23
CA GLU A 119 -2.91 5.37 12.75
C GLU A 119 -2.50 6.34 11.64
N HIS A 120 -2.19 5.80 10.47
CA HIS A 120 -1.70 6.56 9.32
C HIS A 120 -2.61 6.37 8.10
N TRP A 121 -2.97 7.49 7.48
CA TRP A 121 -3.84 7.52 6.33
C TRP A 121 -3.14 8.22 5.17
N MET A 122 -2.99 7.48 4.06
CA MET A 122 -2.21 7.91 2.90
C MET A 122 -3.07 7.89 1.64
N LEU A 123 -2.98 8.96 0.86
CA LEU A 123 -3.50 9.00 -0.51
C LEU A 123 -2.36 8.91 -1.51
N GLN A 124 -2.45 7.94 -2.40
CA GLN A 124 -1.51 7.75 -3.48
C GLN A 124 -2.19 8.12 -4.79
N PRO A 125 -1.67 9.08 -5.57
CA PRO A 125 -2.21 9.39 -6.88
C PRO A 125 -2.18 8.14 -7.77
N LEU A 126 -3.29 7.86 -8.46
CA LEU A 126 -3.36 6.71 -9.39
C LEU A 126 -2.40 6.89 -10.55
N ARG A 127 -2.37 8.12 -11.08
CA ARG A 127 -1.59 8.47 -12.24
C ARG A 127 -0.69 9.64 -11.90
N TYR A 128 0.58 9.43 -11.96
CA TYR A 128 1.56 10.49 -12.07
C TYR A 128 2.76 9.95 -12.85
N ASN A 129 3.29 10.78 -13.71
CA ASN A 129 4.51 10.48 -14.41
C ASN A 129 5.69 11.01 -13.56
N GLY A 130 6.48 10.11 -12.99
CA GLY A 130 7.65 10.47 -12.18
C GLY A 130 8.64 11.38 -12.92
N ASP A 131 8.72 11.25 -14.25
CA ASP A 131 9.54 12.12 -15.09
C ASP A 131 9.08 13.58 -15.03
N LEU A 132 7.81 13.86 -14.78
CA LEU A 132 7.28 15.20 -14.65
C LEU A 132 7.73 15.89 -13.36
N LEU A 133 7.84 15.15 -12.25
CA LEU A 133 8.33 15.72 -10.97
C LEU A 133 9.79 16.17 -11.07
N MET A 134 10.61 15.46 -11.86
CA MET A 134 12.02 15.80 -12.06
C MET A 134 12.23 16.88 -13.14
N LYS A 135 11.28 17.04 -14.08
CA LYS A 135 11.34 18.00 -15.18
C LYS A 135 10.64 19.31 -14.86
N ARG A 136 9.76 19.33 -13.87
CA ARG A 136 9.06 20.57 -13.46
C ARG A 136 10.05 21.52 -12.79
N GLY A 137 10.49 22.54 -13.55
CA GLY A 137 10.83 23.81 -12.94
C GLY A 137 9.61 24.29 -12.12
N ILE A 138 9.84 25.07 -11.08
CA ILE A 138 8.83 25.53 -10.11
C ILE A 138 7.62 26.25 -10.77
N ASP A 139 7.71 26.57 -12.05
CA ASP A 139 6.79 27.46 -12.78
C ASP A 139 5.86 26.74 -13.80
N GLU A 140 5.99 25.43 -14.05
CA GLU A 140 5.16 24.74 -15.03
C GLU A 140 4.29 23.65 -14.38
N TRP A 141 3.03 23.97 -14.13
CA TRP A 141 1.98 23.00 -13.84
C TRP A 141 1.59 22.31 -15.17
N SER A 142 1.78 21.01 -15.30
CA SER A 142 1.42 20.34 -16.54
C SER A 142 -0.09 20.15 -16.64
N ASP A 143 -0.63 20.51 -17.81
CA ASP A 143 -1.99 20.16 -18.26
C ASP A 143 -2.11 18.68 -18.68
N ASP A 144 -1.23 17.79 -18.22
CA ASP A 144 -1.36 16.37 -18.53
C ASP A 144 -2.60 15.80 -17.83
N LYS A 145 -3.67 15.68 -18.60
CA LYS A 145 -4.98 15.18 -18.16
C LYS A 145 -4.93 13.74 -17.59
N ASN A 146 -3.79 13.07 -17.70
CA ASN A 146 -3.55 11.75 -17.16
C ASN A 146 -2.88 11.74 -15.77
N ASP A 147 -2.43 12.89 -15.27
CA ASP A 147 -1.79 13.02 -13.96
C ASP A 147 -2.80 13.60 -12.96
N ASN A 148 -3.10 12.85 -11.91
CA ASN A 148 -4.01 13.32 -10.85
C ASN A 148 -3.28 13.69 -9.54
N LEU A 149 -1.97 13.95 -9.61
CA LEU A 149 -1.20 14.37 -8.43
C LEU A 149 -1.71 15.70 -7.86
N ASP A 150 -1.97 16.67 -8.73
CA ASP A 150 -2.46 17.99 -8.29
C ASP A 150 -3.83 17.90 -7.63
N GLU A 151 -4.73 17.07 -8.16
CA GLU A 151 -6.03 16.81 -7.57
C GLU A 151 -5.89 16.12 -6.20
N THR A 152 -4.99 15.14 -6.10
CA THR A 152 -4.68 14.46 -4.83
C THR A 152 -4.15 15.44 -3.80
N VAL A 153 -3.22 16.31 -4.18
CA VAL A 153 -2.63 17.34 -3.29
C VAL A 153 -3.71 18.33 -2.84
N ARG A 154 -4.56 18.81 -3.74
CA ARG A 154 -5.68 19.71 -3.39
C ARG A 154 -6.63 19.06 -2.41
N TYR A 155 -6.96 17.78 -2.63
CA TYR A 155 -7.81 17.03 -1.69
C TYR A 155 -7.15 16.97 -0.30
N ILE A 156 -5.87 16.62 -0.20
CA ILE A 156 -5.13 16.54 1.07
C ILE A 156 -5.08 17.89 1.79
N LEU A 157 -4.89 18.99 1.07
CA LEU A 157 -4.87 20.33 1.67
C LEU A 157 -6.21 20.72 2.31
N LEU A 158 -7.33 20.22 1.79
CA LEU A 158 -8.66 20.40 2.34
C LEU A 158 -9.01 19.40 3.42
N HIS A 159 -8.36 18.23 3.40
CA HIS A 159 -8.58 17.11 4.32
C HIS A 159 -7.27 16.72 5.00
N THR A 160 -6.79 17.55 5.91
CA THR A 160 -5.44 17.49 6.54
C THR A 160 -5.16 16.21 7.34
N PHE A 161 -6.13 15.35 7.48
CA PHE A 161 -5.99 14.01 8.05
C PHE A 161 -5.20 13.07 7.12
N TRP A 162 -5.33 13.27 5.81
CA TRP A 162 -4.64 12.48 4.81
C TRP A 162 -3.22 13.00 4.57
N ARG A 163 -2.31 12.10 4.21
CA ARG A 163 -0.94 12.39 3.82
C ARG A 163 -0.69 11.90 2.40
N LEU A 164 0.20 12.56 1.70
CA LEU A 164 0.59 12.14 0.34
C LEU A 164 1.50 10.92 0.40
N SER A 165 1.15 9.87 -0.34
CA SER A 165 2.01 8.73 -0.64
C SER A 165 2.50 8.82 -2.08
N VAL A 166 3.81 8.72 -2.29
CA VAL A 166 4.41 8.71 -3.62
C VAL A 166 5.31 7.49 -3.80
N LEU A 167 5.37 6.98 -5.02
CA LEU A 167 6.24 5.87 -5.37
C LEU A 167 7.64 6.42 -5.69
N LEU A 168 8.51 6.45 -4.69
CA LEU A 168 9.85 7.03 -4.80
C LEU A 168 10.68 6.44 -5.94
N HIS A 169 10.55 5.14 -6.22
CA HIS A 169 11.24 4.50 -7.34
C HIS A 169 10.86 5.11 -8.70
N LYS A 170 9.59 5.51 -8.88
CA LYS A 170 9.15 6.22 -10.10
C LYS A 170 9.73 7.62 -10.18
N ILE A 171 9.82 8.33 -9.04
CA ILE A 171 10.40 9.67 -8.97
C ILE A 171 11.90 9.60 -9.26
N ALA A 172 12.59 8.62 -8.70
CA ALA A 172 14.03 8.45 -8.85
C ALA A 172 14.44 7.77 -10.18
N GLY A 173 13.48 7.37 -11.03
CA GLY A 173 13.76 6.64 -12.26
C GLY A 173 14.36 5.25 -12.04
N LEU A 174 14.17 4.67 -10.86
CA LEU A 174 14.64 3.32 -10.53
C LEU A 174 13.63 2.29 -11.05
N ARG A 175 14.15 1.18 -11.58
CA ARG A 175 13.35 0.03 -12.02
C ARG A 175 13.32 -1.05 -10.97
#